data_386c5fafd3ebd08bd38ba32dd690c405
#
_entry.id   386c5fafd3ebd08bd38ba32dd690c405
#
_cell.length_a   1.000
_cell.length_b   1.000
_cell.length_c   1.000
_cell.angle_alpha   90.00
_cell.angle_beta   90.00
_cell.angle_gamma   90.00
#
_symmetry.space_group_name_H-M   'P 1'
#
loop_
_entity.id
_entity.type
_entity.pdbx_description
1 polymer ?
#
loop_
_entity_poly.entity_id
_entity_poly.type
_entity_poly.pdbx_seq_one_letter_code
_entity_poly.pdbx_strand_id
1 'polypeptide(L)'
;MCLIVMMLMACVKSSQPEPSSRRPDVDVREQLIQDNREALALERKMVDTLIQTSDFAFEDQGNGLWVAVVEQSNCLRPIDTADVVVIHDVIQDMYGHVLISHARRRTMVLRDQDVEWGIQQAINQACPGDSLHLIIPSHLAHGLAGDLKNIPPMSTLFCALRIHALLPSQP
;
A
#
# COMPACT_ATOMS: atom_id res chain seq x y z
N MET A 1 36.43 -68.82 -29.57
CA MET A 1 35.39 -68.89 -28.54
C MET A 1 35.25 -67.47 -28.03
N CYS A 2 34.35 -66.72 -28.68
CA CYS A 2 34.24 -65.27 -28.52
C CYS A 2 32.93 -64.99 -27.76
N LEU A 3 33.03 -64.56 -26.51
CA LEU A 3 31.92 -64.28 -25.63
C LEU A 3 31.47 -62.81 -25.87
N ILE A 4 30.34 -62.65 -26.52
CA ILE A 4 29.70 -61.33 -26.72
C ILE A 4 28.89 -61.04 -25.47
N VAL A 5 29.36 -60.04 -24.70
CA VAL A 5 28.60 -59.46 -23.58
C VAL A 5 27.67 -58.39 -24.11
N MET A 6 26.40 -58.69 -24.14
CA MET A 6 25.32 -57.80 -24.56
C MET A 6 24.92 -56.90 -23.39
N MET A 7 25.35 -55.65 -23.39
CA MET A 7 25.02 -54.64 -22.37
C MET A 7 23.63 -54.07 -22.70
N LEU A 8 22.64 -54.47 -21.87
CA LEU A 8 21.30 -53.91 -21.91
C LEU A 8 21.31 -52.52 -21.21
N MET A 9 21.28 -51.48 -21.98
CA MET A 9 21.03 -50.13 -21.49
C MET A 9 19.54 -50.00 -21.18
N ALA A 10 19.17 -50.07 -19.90
CA ALA A 10 17.87 -49.73 -19.41
C ALA A 10 17.74 -48.20 -19.35
N CYS A 11 17.00 -47.59 -20.29
CA CYS A 11 16.57 -46.19 -20.17
C CYS A 11 15.59 -46.05 -18.99
N VAL A 12 16.07 -45.52 -17.88
CA VAL A 12 15.22 -45.06 -16.79
C VAL A 12 14.59 -43.76 -17.26
N LYS A 13 13.29 -43.83 -17.58
CA LYS A 13 12.47 -42.68 -17.91
C LYS A 13 12.22 -41.91 -16.62
N SER A 14 12.98 -40.84 -16.38
CA SER A 14 12.73 -39.94 -15.26
C SER A 14 11.37 -39.26 -15.48
N SER A 15 10.37 -39.65 -14.72
CA SER A 15 9.09 -38.94 -14.65
C SER A 15 9.35 -37.62 -13.89
N GLN A 16 9.59 -36.54 -14.60
CA GLN A 16 9.47 -35.21 -14.02
C GLN A 16 8.02 -35.03 -13.57
N PRO A 17 7.76 -34.62 -12.33
CA PRO A 17 6.41 -34.25 -11.92
C PRO A 17 6.00 -33.05 -12.78
N GLU A 18 4.97 -33.22 -13.61
CA GLU A 18 4.35 -32.11 -14.31
C GLU A 18 3.89 -31.08 -13.24
N PRO A 19 4.18 -29.78 -13.44
CA PRO A 19 3.60 -28.77 -12.60
C PRO A 19 2.07 -28.85 -12.75
N SER A 20 1.38 -29.25 -11.69
CA SER A 20 -0.08 -29.34 -11.70
C SER A 20 -0.65 -27.94 -11.88
N SER A 21 -0.93 -27.56 -13.12
CA SER A 21 -1.73 -26.39 -13.46
C SER A 21 -3.23 -26.70 -13.17
N ARG A 22 -3.50 -27.12 -11.93
CA ARG A 22 -4.89 -27.15 -11.48
C ARG A 22 -5.35 -25.72 -11.39
N ARG A 23 -6.18 -25.30 -12.33
CA ARG A 23 -7.00 -24.10 -12.14
C ARG A 23 -7.72 -24.31 -10.79
N PRO A 24 -7.67 -23.34 -9.88
CA PRO A 24 -8.42 -23.48 -8.62
C PRO A 24 -9.86 -23.85 -8.98
N ASP A 25 -10.41 -24.82 -8.29
CA ASP A 25 -11.79 -25.25 -8.46
C ASP A 25 -12.70 -24.01 -8.37
N VAL A 26 -13.78 -23.98 -9.14
CA VAL A 26 -14.72 -22.84 -9.16
C VAL A 26 -15.16 -22.47 -7.74
N ASP A 27 -15.32 -23.48 -6.89
CA ASP A 27 -15.68 -23.32 -5.48
C ASP A 27 -14.63 -22.53 -4.66
N VAL A 28 -13.36 -22.83 -4.82
CA VAL A 28 -12.26 -22.09 -4.15
C VAL A 28 -12.19 -20.63 -4.60
N ARG A 29 -12.46 -20.39 -5.88
CA ARG A 29 -12.48 -19.04 -6.42
C ARG A 29 -13.65 -18.21 -5.86
N GLU A 30 -14.83 -18.82 -5.78
CA GLU A 30 -16.02 -18.17 -5.24
C GLU A 30 -15.82 -17.85 -3.75
N GLN A 31 -15.23 -18.79 -3.00
CA GLN A 31 -14.90 -18.58 -1.60
C GLN A 31 -13.90 -17.44 -1.40
N LEU A 32 -12.82 -17.36 -2.18
CA LEU A 32 -11.87 -16.24 -2.13
C LEU A 32 -12.51 -14.90 -2.45
N ILE A 33 -13.46 -14.87 -3.39
CA ILE A 33 -14.21 -13.64 -3.71
C ILE A 33 -15.08 -13.23 -2.53
N GLN A 34 -15.73 -14.18 -1.88
CA GLN A 34 -16.58 -13.92 -0.74
C GLN A 34 -15.77 -13.43 0.46
N ASP A 35 -14.67 -14.11 0.78
CA ASP A 35 -13.75 -13.74 1.87
C ASP A 35 -13.21 -12.31 1.67
N ASN A 36 -12.82 -11.95 0.42
CA ASN A 36 -12.40 -10.61 0.09
C ASN A 36 -13.51 -9.56 0.27
N ARG A 37 -14.74 -9.89 -0.10
CA ARG A 37 -15.88 -8.98 0.08
C ARG A 37 -16.16 -8.71 1.56
N GLU A 38 -16.10 -9.75 2.38
CA GLU A 38 -16.29 -9.63 3.82
C GLU A 38 -15.18 -8.80 4.48
N ALA A 39 -13.92 -9.04 4.08
CA ALA A 39 -12.79 -8.25 4.55
C ALA A 39 -12.92 -6.76 4.18
N LEU A 40 -13.29 -6.44 2.93
CA LEU A 40 -13.52 -5.07 2.49
C LEU A 40 -14.71 -4.40 3.20
N ALA A 41 -15.77 -5.18 3.50
CA ALA A 41 -16.91 -4.66 4.25
C ALA A 41 -16.53 -4.33 5.70
N LEU A 42 -15.70 -5.17 6.33
CA LEU A 42 -15.17 -4.92 7.67
C LEU A 42 -14.25 -3.70 7.68
N GLU A 43 -13.33 -3.60 6.72
CA GLU A 43 -12.44 -2.45 6.55
C GLU A 43 -13.25 -1.15 6.46
N ARG A 44 -14.26 -1.12 5.58
CA ARG A 44 -15.13 0.06 5.41
C ARG A 44 -15.84 0.46 6.71
N LYS A 45 -16.37 -0.53 7.45
CA LYS A 45 -17.00 -0.27 8.74
C LYS A 45 -16.04 0.32 9.78
N MET A 46 -14.79 -0.15 9.79
CA MET A 46 -13.75 0.39 10.67
C MET A 46 -13.41 1.83 10.31
N VAL A 47 -13.26 2.13 9.01
CA VAL A 47 -13.04 3.48 8.49
C VAL A 47 -14.19 4.42 8.88
N ASP A 48 -15.43 4.00 8.66
CA ASP A 48 -16.63 4.79 9.03
C ASP A 48 -16.65 5.07 10.53
N THR A 49 -16.30 4.09 11.36
CA THR A 49 -16.23 4.27 12.82
C THR A 49 -15.16 5.29 13.20
N LEU A 50 -13.96 5.20 12.60
CA LEU A 50 -12.87 6.13 12.86
C LEU A 50 -13.26 7.56 12.49
N ILE A 51 -13.87 7.76 11.32
CA ILE A 51 -14.34 9.08 10.87
C ILE A 51 -15.38 9.65 11.84
N GLN A 52 -16.36 8.85 12.26
CA GLN A 52 -17.43 9.29 13.17
C GLN A 52 -16.94 9.63 14.58
N THR A 53 -15.86 8.99 15.03
CA THR A 53 -15.28 9.21 16.37
C THR A 53 -14.13 10.21 16.38
N SER A 54 -13.71 10.66 15.20
CA SER A 54 -12.61 11.62 15.06
C SER A 54 -13.08 13.05 15.25
N ASP A 55 -12.22 13.88 15.84
CA ASP A 55 -12.41 15.34 15.93
C ASP A 55 -12.08 16.06 14.61
N PHE A 56 -11.58 15.34 13.60
CA PHE A 56 -11.16 15.90 12.33
C PHE A 56 -12.25 15.74 11.27
N ALA A 57 -12.43 16.78 10.44
CA ALA A 57 -13.36 16.77 9.32
C ALA A 57 -12.72 16.05 8.10
N PHE A 58 -12.97 14.75 7.97
CA PHE A 58 -12.50 13.97 6.85
C PHE A 58 -13.38 14.15 5.61
N GLU A 59 -12.76 14.36 4.46
CA GLU A 59 -13.40 14.42 3.14
C GLU A 59 -13.03 13.22 2.29
N ASP A 60 -14.03 12.55 1.71
CA ASP A 60 -13.82 11.41 0.79
C ASP A 60 -13.32 11.92 -0.56
N GLN A 61 -12.21 11.36 -1.03
CA GLN A 61 -11.62 11.66 -2.34
C GLN A 61 -12.23 10.83 -3.48
N GLY A 62 -13.28 10.05 -3.20
CA GLY A 62 -14.04 9.27 -4.18
C GLY A 62 -13.45 7.90 -4.53
N ASN A 63 -12.29 7.54 -3.98
CA ASN A 63 -11.63 6.26 -4.18
C ASN A 63 -11.36 5.50 -2.87
N GLY A 64 -11.97 5.98 -1.78
CA GLY A 64 -11.80 5.44 -0.43
C GLY A 64 -10.67 6.08 0.37
N LEU A 65 -9.87 6.98 -0.21
CA LEU A 65 -8.96 7.84 0.51
C LEU A 65 -9.75 8.93 1.22
N TRP A 66 -9.51 9.11 2.51
CA TRP A 66 -10.10 10.20 3.28
C TRP A 66 -8.98 11.14 3.74
N VAL A 67 -9.22 12.43 3.58
CA VAL A 67 -8.25 13.49 3.89
C VAL A 67 -8.90 14.50 4.82
N ALA A 68 -8.24 14.82 5.93
CA ALA A 68 -8.58 15.95 6.79
C ALA A 68 -7.42 16.95 6.79
N VAL A 69 -7.70 18.20 6.48
CA VAL A 69 -6.74 19.29 6.57
C VAL A 69 -6.72 19.81 8.01
N VAL A 70 -5.60 19.61 8.70
CA VAL A 70 -5.40 20.03 10.11
C VAL A 70 -4.88 21.46 10.16
N GLU A 71 -3.89 21.77 9.34
CA GLU A 71 -3.36 23.12 9.15
C GLU A 71 -3.28 23.39 7.66
N GLN A 72 -3.84 24.49 7.23
CA GLN A 72 -3.82 24.92 5.83
C GLN A 72 -2.89 26.12 5.66
N SER A 73 -2.00 26.05 4.69
CA SER A 73 -1.15 27.13 4.28
C SER A 73 -1.60 27.70 2.92
N ASN A 74 -1.05 28.84 2.55
CA ASN A 74 -1.25 29.40 1.24
C ASN A 74 0.03 29.29 0.42
N CYS A 75 -0.08 28.87 -0.82
CA CYS A 75 1.04 28.82 -1.76
C CYS A 75 0.68 29.38 -3.12
N LEU A 76 1.69 29.83 -3.85
CA LEU A 76 1.50 30.35 -5.22
C LEU A 76 1.20 29.23 -6.22
N ARG A 77 1.69 28.01 -5.94
CA ARG A 77 1.50 26.84 -6.77
C ARG A 77 1.36 25.61 -5.86
N PRO A 78 0.28 24.84 -6.03
CA PRO A 78 0.15 23.53 -5.39
C PRO A 78 1.28 22.58 -5.80
N ILE A 79 1.47 21.55 -5.01
CA ILE A 79 2.46 20.49 -5.24
C ILE A 79 1.97 19.60 -6.38
N ASP A 80 2.89 19.21 -7.28
CA ASP A 80 2.66 18.32 -8.40
C ASP A 80 3.41 16.98 -8.17
N THR A 81 2.97 15.93 -8.86
CA THR A 81 3.57 14.59 -8.80
C THR A 81 5.05 14.54 -9.20
N ALA A 82 5.51 15.49 -9.98
CA ALA A 82 6.93 15.60 -10.38
C ALA A 82 7.80 16.31 -9.33
N ASP A 83 7.19 16.88 -8.29
CA ASP A 83 7.92 17.66 -7.30
C ASP A 83 8.67 16.77 -6.29
N VAL A 84 9.74 17.33 -5.76
CA VAL A 84 10.50 16.77 -4.63
C VAL A 84 10.04 17.48 -3.36
N VAL A 85 9.47 16.73 -2.43
CA VAL A 85 8.93 17.29 -1.18
C VAL A 85 9.68 16.82 0.05
N VAL A 86 9.70 17.67 1.05
CA VAL A 86 10.21 17.34 2.39
C VAL A 86 9.02 17.20 3.33
N ILE A 87 8.82 16.01 3.85
CA ILE A 87 7.71 15.70 4.76
C ILE A 87 8.18 15.16 6.10
N HIS A 88 7.28 15.18 7.05
CA HIS A 88 7.34 14.43 8.31
C HIS A 88 6.04 13.69 8.45
N ASP A 89 6.09 12.38 8.64
CA ASP A 89 4.93 11.52 8.71
C ASP A 89 5.05 10.48 9.82
N VAL A 90 3.89 10.11 10.35
CA VAL A 90 3.70 8.99 11.28
C VAL A 90 2.56 8.14 10.76
N ILE A 91 2.85 6.87 10.52
CA ILE A 91 1.89 5.90 10.02
C ILE A 91 1.49 4.95 11.14
N GLN A 92 0.20 4.80 11.35
CA GLN A 92 -0.42 3.97 12.38
C GLN A 92 -1.39 2.99 11.75
N ASP A 93 -1.68 1.90 12.46
CA ASP A 93 -2.83 1.06 12.15
C ASP A 93 -4.14 1.70 12.65
N MET A 94 -5.27 1.05 12.36
CA MET A 94 -6.61 1.53 12.76
C MET A 94 -6.85 1.48 14.28
N TYR A 95 -5.93 0.88 15.04
CA TYR A 95 -5.98 0.81 16.50
C TYR A 95 -5.07 1.85 17.18
N GLY A 96 -4.33 2.64 16.37
CA GLY A 96 -3.40 3.66 16.85
C GLY A 96 -2.00 3.15 17.17
N HIS A 97 -1.67 1.89 16.83
CA HIS A 97 -0.30 1.41 16.96
C HIS A 97 0.56 2.00 15.87
N VAL A 98 1.68 2.61 16.26
CA VAL A 98 2.64 3.19 15.31
C VAL A 98 3.36 2.07 14.58
N LEU A 99 3.14 1.99 13.27
CA LEU A 99 3.80 1.05 12.37
C LEU A 99 5.11 1.62 11.83
N ILE A 100 5.07 2.90 11.41
CA ILE A 100 6.23 3.63 10.89
C ILE A 100 6.22 5.02 11.51
N SER A 101 7.35 5.43 12.03
CA SER A 101 7.57 6.79 12.48
C SER A 101 8.91 7.29 11.96
N HIS A 102 8.85 8.28 11.08
CA HIS A 102 10.03 8.96 10.61
C HIS A 102 10.36 10.06 11.64
N ALA A 103 11.22 9.75 12.60
CA ALA A 103 11.65 10.69 13.67
C ALA A 103 12.30 11.97 13.12
N ARG A 104 12.68 11.96 11.84
CA ARG A 104 13.23 13.10 11.11
C ARG A 104 12.46 13.33 9.82
N ARG A 105 12.51 14.56 9.31
CA ARG A 105 11.99 14.89 7.98
C ARG A 105 12.62 13.99 6.93
N ARG A 106 11.81 13.45 6.04
CA ARG A 106 12.28 12.71 4.87
C ARG A 106 12.01 13.50 3.60
N THR A 107 12.89 13.33 2.62
CA THR A 107 12.71 13.87 1.26
C THR A 107 12.21 12.76 0.38
N MET A 108 11.20 13.05 -0.45
CA MET A 108 10.63 12.08 -1.37
C MET A 108 10.28 12.74 -2.70
N VAL A 109 10.38 12.00 -3.78
CA VAL A 109 9.78 12.34 -5.06
C VAL A 109 8.39 11.71 -5.08
N LEU A 110 7.34 12.51 -5.30
CA LEU A 110 5.97 11.99 -5.15
C LEU A 110 5.65 10.80 -6.05
N ARG A 111 6.20 10.75 -7.26
CA ARG A 111 5.98 9.65 -8.21
C ARG A 111 6.81 8.40 -7.98
N ASP A 112 7.63 8.36 -6.91
CA ASP A 112 8.43 7.18 -6.61
C ASP A 112 7.56 6.01 -6.16
N GLN A 113 7.91 4.81 -6.59
CA GLN A 113 7.16 3.59 -6.30
C GLN A 113 7.21 3.19 -4.81
N ASP A 114 8.17 3.73 -4.07
CA ASP A 114 8.33 3.46 -2.64
C ASP A 114 7.42 4.31 -1.74
N VAL A 115 6.60 5.18 -2.35
CA VAL A 115 5.64 6.03 -1.64
C VAL A 115 4.24 5.46 -1.81
N GLU A 116 3.51 5.32 -0.73
CA GLU A 116 2.12 4.86 -0.74
C GLU A 116 1.27 5.76 -1.64
N TRP A 117 0.49 5.13 -2.53
CA TRP A 117 -0.34 5.85 -3.49
C TRP A 117 -1.29 6.84 -2.83
N GLY A 118 -1.85 6.49 -1.67
CA GLY A 118 -2.71 7.38 -0.90
C GLY A 118 -1.98 8.64 -0.40
N ILE A 119 -0.71 8.52 0.01
CA ILE A 119 0.11 9.68 0.40
C ILE A 119 0.41 10.56 -0.81
N GLN A 120 0.77 9.96 -1.96
CA GLN A 120 1.01 10.71 -3.20
C GLN A 120 -0.22 11.53 -3.61
N GLN A 121 -1.40 10.92 -3.58
CA GLN A 121 -2.65 11.61 -3.93
C GLN A 121 -2.99 12.75 -2.96
N ALA A 122 -2.82 12.53 -1.65
CA ALA A 122 -3.13 13.54 -0.65
C ALA A 122 -2.20 14.77 -0.74
N ILE A 123 -0.92 14.55 -1.04
CA ILE A 123 0.05 15.64 -1.19
C ILE A 123 -0.14 16.37 -2.52
N ASN A 124 -0.57 15.67 -3.56
CA ASN A 124 -0.82 16.28 -4.85
C ASN A 124 -1.89 17.37 -4.71
N GLN A 125 -1.58 18.60 -5.12
CA GLN A 125 -2.38 19.80 -4.95
C GLN A 125 -2.43 20.40 -3.52
N ALA A 126 -1.73 19.84 -2.55
CA ALA A 126 -1.49 20.47 -1.26
C ALA A 126 -0.41 21.56 -1.37
N CYS A 127 -0.24 22.32 -0.28
CA CYS A 127 0.77 23.36 -0.17
C CYS A 127 1.88 23.00 0.81
N PRO A 128 3.11 23.46 0.59
CA PRO A 128 4.12 23.45 1.64
C PRO A 128 3.64 24.21 2.88
N GLY A 129 3.76 23.60 4.05
CA GLY A 129 3.20 24.10 5.30
C GLY A 129 1.91 23.41 5.73
N ASP A 130 1.20 22.75 4.82
CA ASP A 130 0.00 21.99 5.17
C ASP A 130 0.30 20.83 6.12
N SER A 131 -0.64 20.58 7.02
CA SER A 131 -0.68 19.37 7.86
C SER A 131 -1.98 18.61 7.56
N LEU A 132 -1.84 17.34 7.25
CA LEU A 132 -2.92 16.48 6.80
C LEU A 132 -3.03 15.24 7.72
N HIS A 133 -4.26 14.81 7.97
CA HIS A 133 -4.53 13.47 8.46
C HIS A 133 -5.18 12.66 7.34
N LEU A 134 -4.70 11.45 7.12
CA LEU A 134 -5.13 10.58 6.03
C LEU A 134 -5.63 9.27 6.61
N ILE A 135 -6.73 8.74 6.05
CA ILE A 135 -7.12 7.35 6.19
C ILE A 135 -6.95 6.71 4.83
N ILE A 136 -6.00 5.80 4.74
CA ILE A 136 -5.55 5.20 3.48
C ILE A 136 -5.98 3.74 3.49
N PRO A 137 -6.99 3.34 2.70
CA PRO A 137 -7.40 1.95 2.61
C PRO A 137 -6.29 1.08 2.04
N SER A 138 -6.34 -0.20 2.33
CA SER A 138 -5.27 -1.15 2.01
C SER A 138 -4.86 -1.13 0.53
N HIS A 139 -5.80 -0.97 -0.40
CA HIS A 139 -5.52 -0.94 -1.84
C HIS A 139 -4.80 0.33 -2.34
N LEU A 140 -4.80 1.40 -1.55
CA LEU A 140 -4.03 2.64 -1.80
C LEU A 140 -2.75 2.72 -0.96
N ALA A 141 -2.51 1.70 -0.13
CA ALA A 141 -1.33 1.51 0.70
C ALA A 141 -0.48 0.35 0.16
N HIS A 142 -0.32 -0.72 0.94
CA HIS A 142 0.52 -1.87 0.59
C HIS A 142 -0.28 -3.11 0.14
N GLY A 143 -1.60 -3.00 -0.01
CA GLY A 143 -2.48 -4.02 -0.58
C GLY A 143 -2.48 -5.35 0.17
N LEU A 144 -2.65 -6.44 -0.61
CA LEU A 144 -2.78 -7.80 -0.09
C LEU A 144 -1.51 -8.35 0.56
N ALA A 145 -0.33 -7.81 0.25
CA ALA A 145 0.95 -8.35 0.71
C ALA A 145 1.50 -7.62 1.94
N GLY A 146 1.08 -6.38 2.20
CA GLY A 146 1.76 -5.49 3.14
C GLY A 146 3.13 -5.05 2.62
N ASP A 147 3.98 -4.47 3.49
CA ASP A 147 5.34 -4.06 3.14
C ASP A 147 6.39 -5.14 3.47
N LEU A 148 5.95 -6.30 3.96
CA LEU A 148 6.79 -7.42 4.41
C LEU A 148 7.73 -7.10 5.59
N LYS A 149 7.52 -5.96 6.27
CA LYS A 149 8.35 -5.51 7.39
C LYS A 149 7.50 -5.06 8.58
N ASN A 150 6.81 -3.94 8.42
CA ASN A 150 6.09 -3.26 9.50
C ASN A 150 4.58 -3.22 9.25
N ILE A 151 4.16 -3.20 7.98
CA ILE A 151 2.76 -3.07 7.60
C ILE A 151 2.20 -4.44 7.22
N PRO A 152 1.26 -4.98 8.01
CA PRO A 152 0.62 -6.26 7.71
C PRO A 152 -0.15 -6.24 6.39
N PRO A 153 -0.46 -7.42 5.81
CA PRO A 153 -1.38 -7.55 4.69
C PRO A 153 -2.74 -6.90 4.95
N MET A 154 -3.35 -6.33 3.94
CA MET A 154 -4.71 -5.75 3.96
C MET A 154 -4.92 -4.69 5.06
N SER A 155 -3.86 -3.95 5.42
CA SER A 155 -3.93 -2.93 6.46
C SER A 155 -4.40 -1.60 5.91
N THR A 156 -5.49 -1.07 6.48
CA THR A 156 -5.82 0.37 6.39
C THR A 156 -4.90 1.15 7.29
N LEU A 157 -4.38 2.25 6.80
CA LEU A 157 -3.41 3.08 7.50
C LEU A 157 -4.03 4.42 7.90
N PHE A 158 -3.70 4.89 9.09
CA PHE A 158 -3.86 6.28 9.47
C PHE A 158 -2.49 6.95 9.37
N CYS A 159 -2.42 8.07 8.64
CA CYS A 159 -1.16 8.80 8.46
C CYS A 159 -1.35 10.26 8.91
N ALA A 160 -0.57 10.67 9.89
CA ALA A 160 -0.41 12.09 10.23
C ALA A 160 0.81 12.62 9.46
N LEU A 161 0.57 13.60 8.60
CA LEU A 161 1.52 14.11 7.62
C LEU A 161 1.69 15.62 7.75
N ARG A 162 2.93 16.12 7.77
CA ARG A 162 3.25 17.53 7.61
C ARG A 162 4.18 17.76 6.42
N ILE A 163 3.81 18.70 5.56
CA ILE A 163 4.60 19.09 4.39
C ILE A 163 5.47 20.29 4.77
N HIS A 164 6.79 20.15 4.72
CA HIS A 164 7.71 21.21 5.15
C HIS A 164 8.15 22.12 4.03
N ALA A 165 8.50 21.56 2.89
CA ALA A 165 9.06 22.34 1.78
C ALA A 165 8.94 21.60 0.45
N LEU A 166 8.96 22.38 -0.64
CA LEU A 166 9.30 21.93 -1.97
C LEU A 166 10.78 22.16 -2.21
N LEU A 167 11.45 21.15 -2.76
CA LEU A 167 12.79 21.30 -3.28
C LEU A 167 12.74 21.48 -4.80
N PRO A 168 13.68 22.26 -5.39
CA PRO A 168 13.77 22.35 -6.84
C PRO A 168 14.06 20.93 -7.39
N SER A 169 13.29 20.54 -8.41
CA SER A 169 13.56 19.33 -9.17
C SER A 169 14.97 19.46 -9.77
N GLN A 170 15.84 18.51 -9.47
CA GLN A 170 17.14 18.47 -10.14
C GLN A 170 16.91 18.17 -11.64
N PRO A 171 17.59 18.89 -12.53
CA PRO A 171 17.43 18.71 -13.98
C PRO A 171 17.92 17.33 -14.46
#